data_ed11f554a053ba693f66e51844a47230
#
_entry.id   ed11f554a053ba693f66e51844a47230
#
_cell.length_a   1.000
_cell.length_b   1.000
_cell.length_c   1.000
_cell.angle_alpha   90.00
_cell.angle_beta   90.00
_cell.angle_gamma   90.00
#
_symmetry.space_group_name_H-M   'P 1'
#
loop_
_entity.id
_entity.type
_entity.pdbx_description
1 polymer ?
#
loop_
_entity_poly.entity_id
_entity_poly.type
_entity_poly.pdbx_seq_one_letter_code
_entity_poly.pdbx_strand_id
1 'polypeptide(L)'
;MTLQPVASVEEMLCRLGTDFGDFVDAFVRGRYAFWLGSGISKFRMPDVWVLLERVVDFLRVRSNDEGGTGPHSAALTEVLVLAGLDENQRSEIDLSHPARLWKRWDVIAQVLCEKYDEVLNVPVGSEPEDYLVWTGLDVPGTYGDDTVEPDVEHLCIALLMLEGVVSTAVTANWDGLIEKAIASLVDEPDDVVRVIVKPIDFREKNAPRELIKFHGCAVRALEDEEQYRPLLIARQPQIDGWSEKDEHKHVRSQLEARFSDHETLMLGLSAQDANMHTMFHKASLNLKRTWKPAWPAVVLSEQSLRSYHRGVLEATYSNYGPSNRDDIANGAVLGAWAKPVLVALLLWTLTEKAVELVAKVDMPGLSKDERAKLDASLRVLRDRAGAEAAGGTLAFVEALVGAVSTVISTFRSGRPTSMGGLYEPVSGMPVGKAASSNYFPTEQLGRLGIVISLLARGDAENAWVARTAPPASVANGAILLEAADKSLRLFVVKDEEAWQQLATSDGYDETDPDIIVVHAGSAPRKSKRSPRSRKRTGHVGAAHLVMAAVCGDAECADDLFDEFKQAGGFA
;
A
#
# COMPACT_ATOMS: atom_id res chain seq x y z
N MET A 1 6.50 1.52 -28.84
CA MET A 1 6.36 2.91 -28.33
C MET A 1 6.85 2.91 -26.91
N THR A 2 7.88 3.67 -26.54
CA THR A 2 8.33 3.74 -25.13
C THR A 2 7.31 4.60 -24.38
N LEU A 3 6.66 4.04 -23.35
CA LEU A 3 5.74 4.79 -22.50
C LEU A 3 6.50 5.97 -21.87
N GLN A 4 5.88 7.15 -21.85
CA GLN A 4 6.45 8.29 -21.11
C GLN A 4 6.38 8.00 -19.60
N PRO A 5 7.43 8.36 -18.83
CA PRO A 5 7.41 8.21 -17.38
C PRO A 5 6.25 8.98 -16.75
N VAL A 6 5.53 8.33 -15.82
CA VAL A 6 4.46 8.94 -15.03
C VAL A 6 5.03 9.47 -13.73
N ALA A 7 4.70 10.70 -13.38
CA ALA A 7 5.17 11.35 -12.17
C ALA A 7 4.04 11.65 -11.17
N SER A 8 2.76 11.69 -11.61
CA SER A 8 1.63 12.02 -10.76
C SER A 8 0.65 10.85 -10.58
N VAL A 9 -0.15 10.92 -9.53
CA VAL A 9 -1.23 9.96 -9.24
C VAL A 9 -2.34 10.07 -10.29
N GLU A 10 -2.66 11.29 -10.73
CA GLU A 10 -3.67 11.56 -11.77
C GLU A 10 -3.29 10.87 -13.10
N GLU A 11 -2.05 11.05 -13.57
CA GLU A 11 -1.55 10.38 -14.77
C GLU A 11 -1.57 8.86 -14.62
N MET A 12 -1.26 8.34 -13.41
CA MET A 12 -1.31 6.91 -13.15
C MET A 12 -2.75 6.38 -13.18
N LEU A 13 -3.71 7.08 -12.61
CA LEU A 13 -5.14 6.72 -12.69
C LEU A 13 -5.62 6.69 -14.14
N CYS A 14 -5.25 7.69 -14.94
CA CYS A 14 -5.57 7.70 -16.38
C CYS A 14 -4.99 6.47 -17.08
N ARG A 15 -3.72 6.15 -16.83
CA ARG A 15 -3.04 4.99 -17.44
C ARG A 15 -3.64 3.66 -16.99
N LEU A 16 -4.02 3.53 -15.72
CA LEU A 16 -4.75 2.35 -15.23
C LEU A 16 -6.09 2.17 -15.95
N GLY A 17 -6.80 3.25 -16.24
CA GLY A 17 -8.09 3.19 -16.94
C GLY A 17 -8.00 2.96 -18.44
N THR A 18 -6.83 3.17 -19.06
CA THR A 18 -6.63 3.03 -20.51
C THR A 18 -5.75 1.84 -20.88
N ASP A 19 -4.47 1.90 -20.56
CA ASP A 19 -3.48 0.93 -21.03
C ASP A 19 -3.42 -0.32 -20.16
N PHE A 20 -3.83 -0.21 -18.89
CA PHE A 20 -3.73 -1.26 -17.87
C PHE A 20 -5.08 -1.65 -17.24
N GLY A 21 -6.19 -1.48 -17.97
CA GLY A 21 -7.54 -1.81 -17.48
C GLY A 21 -7.67 -3.26 -17.02
N ASP A 22 -7.20 -4.22 -17.81
CA ASP A 22 -7.22 -5.65 -17.43
C ASP A 22 -6.39 -5.94 -16.17
N PHE A 23 -5.25 -5.24 -16.01
CA PHE A 23 -4.42 -5.35 -14.82
C PHE A 23 -5.16 -4.83 -13.57
N VAL A 24 -5.68 -3.60 -13.62
CA VAL A 24 -6.29 -2.98 -12.44
C VAL A 24 -7.58 -3.70 -12.04
N ASP A 25 -8.36 -4.18 -12.99
CA ASP A 25 -9.56 -4.99 -12.72
C ASP A 25 -9.21 -6.32 -12.04
N ALA A 26 -8.14 -6.98 -12.46
CA ALA A 26 -7.64 -8.19 -11.81
C ALA A 26 -7.03 -7.90 -10.44
N PHE A 27 -6.32 -6.76 -10.30
CA PHE A 27 -5.70 -6.32 -9.05
C PHE A 27 -6.75 -6.11 -7.95
N VAL A 28 -7.79 -5.32 -8.21
CA VAL A 28 -8.82 -5.04 -7.19
C VAL A 28 -9.63 -6.28 -6.80
N ARG A 29 -9.61 -7.32 -7.62
CA ARG A 29 -10.19 -8.64 -7.33
C ARG A 29 -9.27 -9.57 -6.53
N GLY A 30 -8.11 -9.08 -6.09
CA GLY A 30 -7.16 -9.83 -5.25
C GLY A 30 -6.36 -10.88 -6.01
N ARG A 31 -6.09 -10.67 -7.30
CA ARG A 31 -5.32 -11.62 -8.12
C ARG A 31 -3.81 -11.48 -7.96
N TYR A 32 -3.32 -10.34 -7.46
CA TYR A 32 -1.91 -10.04 -7.40
C TYR A 32 -1.34 -10.16 -5.99
N ALA A 33 -0.17 -10.78 -5.88
CA ALA A 33 0.72 -10.69 -4.74
C ALA A 33 1.77 -9.60 -4.98
N PHE A 34 2.18 -8.91 -3.91
CA PHE A 34 3.27 -7.94 -3.96
C PHE A 34 4.64 -8.63 -3.85
N TRP A 35 5.58 -8.19 -4.69
CA TRP A 35 6.99 -8.50 -4.59
C TRP A 35 7.76 -7.21 -4.40
N LEU A 36 8.30 -7.04 -3.20
CA LEU A 36 8.79 -5.78 -2.69
C LEU A 36 10.30 -5.81 -2.52
N GLY A 37 10.97 -4.77 -2.96
CA GLY A 37 12.40 -4.59 -2.77
C GLY A 37 12.73 -3.28 -2.05
N SER A 38 14.03 -3.03 -1.81
CA SER A 38 14.52 -1.87 -1.06
C SER A 38 14.11 -0.51 -1.65
N GLY A 39 13.69 -0.47 -2.90
CA GLY A 39 13.20 0.75 -3.55
C GLY A 39 11.97 1.37 -2.88
N ILE A 40 11.12 0.59 -2.17
CA ILE A 40 9.99 1.13 -1.41
C ILE A 40 10.43 1.86 -0.12
N SER A 41 11.62 1.54 0.39
CA SER A 41 12.18 2.13 1.61
C SER A 41 13.29 3.16 1.33
N LYS A 42 13.54 3.49 0.05
CA LYS A 42 14.70 4.28 -0.41
C LYS A 42 14.92 5.61 0.32
N PHE A 43 13.84 6.28 0.75
CA PHE A 43 13.92 7.57 1.43
C PHE A 43 13.88 7.47 2.95
N ARG A 44 13.75 6.26 3.50
CA ARG A 44 13.69 5.98 4.94
C ARG A 44 14.89 5.18 5.41
N MET A 45 15.39 4.26 4.58
CA MET A 45 16.52 3.40 4.88
C MET A 45 17.70 3.75 3.97
N PRO A 46 18.95 3.57 4.44
CA PRO A 46 20.13 3.74 3.60
C PRO A 46 20.11 2.75 2.44
N ASP A 47 20.46 3.22 1.25
CA ASP A 47 20.64 2.34 0.10
C ASP A 47 21.98 1.58 0.16
N VAL A 48 22.18 0.63 -0.77
CA VAL A 48 23.38 -0.22 -0.81
C VAL A 48 24.65 0.62 -0.92
N TRP A 49 24.61 1.76 -1.61
CA TRP A 49 25.74 2.67 -1.71
C TRP A 49 26.18 3.20 -0.35
N VAL A 50 25.25 3.74 0.43
CA VAL A 50 25.49 4.26 1.77
C VAL A 50 25.93 3.14 2.73
N LEU A 51 25.33 1.96 2.61
CA LEU A 51 25.70 0.82 3.43
C LEU A 51 27.14 0.35 3.15
N LEU A 52 27.56 0.29 1.89
CA LEU A 52 28.93 -0.08 1.52
C LEU A 52 29.94 1.01 1.90
N GLU A 53 29.59 2.29 1.81
CA GLU A 53 30.42 3.37 2.36
C GLU A 53 30.69 3.13 3.84
N ARG A 54 29.67 2.75 4.62
CA ARG A 54 29.82 2.43 6.06
C ARG A 54 30.78 1.24 6.28
N VAL A 55 30.64 0.18 5.52
CA VAL A 55 31.53 -1.00 5.63
C VAL A 55 32.98 -0.62 5.35
N VAL A 56 33.23 0.14 4.28
CA VAL A 56 34.58 0.60 3.93
C VAL A 56 35.14 1.54 5.00
N ASP A 57 34.37 2.48 5.49
CA ASP A 57 34.79 3.38 6.56
C ASP A 57 34.99 2.67 7.90
N PHE A 58 34.14 1.69 8.22
CA PHE A 58 34.33 0.82 9.38
C PHE A 58 35.69 0.10 9.33
N LEU A 59 36.00 -0.56 8.20
CA LEU A 59 37.27 -1.24 7.99
C LEU A 59 38.46 -0.26 8.04
N ARG A 60 38.32 0.91 7.43
CA ARG A 60 39.34 1.97 7.42
C ARG A 60 39.66 2.47 8.84
N VAL A 61 38.66 2.79 9.63
CA VAL A 61 38.84 3.28 11.01
C VAL A 61 39.54 2.21 11.84
N ARG A 62 39.06 0.98 11.81
CA ARG A 62 39.65 -0.15 12.55
C ARG A 62 41.06 -0.46 12.08
N SER A 63 41.33 -0.41 10.77
CA SER A 63 42.70 -0.56 10.23
C SER A 63 43.67 0.50 10.76
N ASN A 64 43.23 1.77 10.87
CA ASN A 64 44.03 2.84 11.43
C ASN A 64 44.32 2.61 12.93
N ASP A 65 43.31 2.17 13.70
CA ASP A 65 43.45 1.83 15.12
C ASP A 65 44.48 0.69 15.33
N GLU A 66 44.56 -0.25 14.38
CA GLU A 66 45.52 -1.38 14.35
C GLU A 66 46.90 -1.01 13.78
N GLY A 67 47.10 0.27 13.44
CA GLY A 67 48.39 0.72 12.85
C GLY A 67 48.63 0.23 11.42
N GLY A 68 47.58 -0.12 10.67
CA GLY A 68 47.64 -0.47 9.25
C GLY A 68 48.13 -1.91 8.93
N THR A 69 48.23 -2.77 9.91
CA THR A 69 48.78 -4.15 9.73
C THR A 69 47.93 -5.29 10.29
N GLY A 70 46.74 -4.95 10.82
CA GLY A 70 45.82 -5.91 11.45
C GLY A 70 44.83 -6.57 10.49
N PRO A 71 43.91 -7.39 11.03
CA PRO A 71 42.92 -8.12 10.23
C PRO A 71 41.96 -7.20 9.47
N HIS A 72 41.60 -6.02 10.02
CA HIS A 72 40.77 -5.04 9.33
C HIS A 72 41.52 -4.40 8.15
N SER A 73 42.84 -4.21 8.24
CA SER A 73 43.68 -3.75 7.12
C SER A 73 43.71 -4.75 5.97
N ALA A 74 43.83 -6.05 6.30
CA ALA A 74 43.77 -7.12 5.31
C ALA A 74 42.40 -7.16 4.61
N ALA A 75 41.31 -7.10 5.37
CA ALA A 75 39.95 -7.06 4.84
C ALA A 75 39.68 -5.82 3.97
N LEU A 76 40.13 -4.62 4.41
CA LEU A 76 40.04 -3.41 3.58
C LEU A 76 40.76 -3.55 2.26
N THR A 77 41.97 -4.16 2.30
CA THR A 77 42.77 -4.41 1.08
C THR A 77 42.00 -5.33 0.13
N GLU A 78 41.36 -6.39 0.64
CA GLU A 78 40.58 -7.34 -0.17
C GLU A 78 39.34 -6.64 -0.78
N VAL A 79 38.62 -5.82 -0.03
CA VAL A 79 37.48 -4.99 -0.53
C VAL A 79 37.94 -4.05 -1.66
N LEU A 80 39.13 -3.41 -1.52
CA LEU A 80 39.65 -2.52 -2.56
C LEU A 80 40.11 -3.32 -3.81
N VAL A 81 40.56 -4.56 -3.65
CA VAL A 81 40.83 -5.49 -4.77
C VAL A 81 39.55 -5.87 -5.48
N LEU A 82 38.46 -6.17 -4.75
CA LEU A 82 37.14 -6.42 -5.34
C LEU A 82 36.63 -5.22 -6.15
N ALA A 83 36.98 -4.00 -5.72
CA ALA A 83 36.69 -2.77 -6.48
C ALA A 83 37.57 -2.60 -7.73
N GLY A 84 38.52 -3.55 -8.00
CA GLY A 84 39.39 -3.56 -9.18
C GLY A 84 40.62 -2.66 -9.07
N LEU A 85 41.01 -2.22 -7.85
CA LEU A 85 42.18 -1.38 -7.66
C LEU A 85 43.47 -2.22 -7.61
N ASP A 86 44.47 -1.87 -8.41
CA ASP A 86 45.80 -2.40 -8.32
C ASP A 86 46.60 -1.85 -7.10
N GLU A 87 47.79 -2.37 -6.84
CA GLU A 87 48.60 -1.97 -5.67
C GLU A 87 48.97 -0.47 -5.68
N ASN A 88 49.30 0.08 -6.85
CA ASN A 88 49.60 1.51 -6.97
C ASN A 88 48.38 2.38 -6.65
N GLN A 89 47.23 2.03 -7.19
CA GLN A 89 45.97 2.76 -6.94
C GLN A 89 45.56 2.69 -5.48
N ARG A 90 45.76 1.54 -4.81
CA ARG A 90 45.51 1.42 -3.37
C ARG A 90 46.44 2.25 -2.53
N SER A 91 47.72 2.35 -2.91
CA SER A 91 48.71 3.18 -2.20
C SER A 91 48.47 4.69 -2.33
N GLU A 92 47.69 5.12 -3.33
CA GLU A 92 47.27 6.53 -3.50
C GLU A 92 46.07 6.92 -2.62
N ILE A 93 45.41 5.95 -1.98
CA ILE A 93 44.25 6.22 -1.12
C ILE A 93 44.74 6.77 0.22
N ASP A 94 44.22 7.94 0.59
CA ASP A 94 44.46 8.52 1.90
C ASP A 94 43.49 7.99 2.93
N LEU A 95 43.91 6.99 3.69
CA LEU A 95 43.11 6.34 4.73
C LEU A 95 42.85 7.26 5.96
N SER A 96 43.44 8.43 6.03
CA SER A 96 43.13 9.41 7.09
C SER A 96 41.76 10.09 6.88
N HIS A 97 41.23 10.05 5.66
CA HIS A 97 39.95 10.62 5.28
C HIS A 97 38.86 9.58 5.06
N PRO A 98 37.58 9.89 5.35
CA PRO A 98 36.45 9.03 5.02
C PRO A 98 36.40 8.64 3.54
N ALA A 99 35.90 7.45 3.23
CA ALA A 99 35.87 6.89 1.87
C ALA A 99 35.21 7.82 0.85
N ARG A 100 34.13 8.49 1.22
CA ARG A 100 33.44 9.48 0.37
C ARG A 100 34.32 10.64 -0.11
N LEU A 101 35.43 10.92 0.55
CA LEU A 101 36.38 11.96 0.18
C LEU A 101 37.52 11.45 -0.68
N TRP A 102 37.59 10.14 -0.97
CA TRP A 102 38.63 9.56 -1.83
C TRP A 102 38.42 9.97 -3.28
N LYS A 103 39.49 10.32 -3.95
CA LYS A 103 39.48 10.86 -5.33
C LYS A 103 38.69 10.01 -6.35
N ARG A 104 38.53 8.70 -6.12
CA ARG A 104 37.86 7.74 -7.03
C ARG A 104 36.67 7.06 -6.37
N TRP A 105 36.15 7.60 -5.29
CA TRP A 105 35.12 6.95 -4.51
C TRP A 105 33.90 6.53 -5.35
N ASP A 106 33.39 7.41 -6.22
CA ASP A 106 32.22 7.10 -7.04
C ASP A 106 32.42 5.83 -7.90
N VAL A 107 33.63 5.65 -8.47
CA VAL A 107 33.96 4.46 -9.27
C VAL A 107 34.10 3.21 -8.39
N ILE A 108 34.76 3.36 -7.25
CA ILE A 108 34.93 2.28 -6.26
C ILE A 108 33.56 1.81 -5.78
N ALA A 109 32.73 2.73 -5.29
CA ALA A 109 31.43 2.44 -4.75
C ALA A 109 30.50 1.78 -5.79
N GLN A 110 30.53 2.26 -7.05
CA GLN A 110 29.74 1.65 -8.11
C GLN A 110 30.09 0.17 -8.32
N VAL A 111 31.38 -0.17 -8.39
CA VAL A 111 31.82 -1.57 -8.55
C VAL A 111 31.47 -2.40 -7.32
N LEU A 112 31.66 -1.84 -6.10
CA LEU A 112 31.31 -2.54 -4.87
C LEU A 112 29.80 -2.78 -4.74
N CYS A 113 28.95 -1.86 -5.22
CA CYS A 113 27.50 -2.06 -5.25
C CYS A 113 27.06 -3.24 -6.14
N GLU A 114 27.80 -3.52 -7.21
CA GLU A 114 27.54 -4.67 -8.07
C GLU A 114 28.02 -5.98 -7.44
N LYS A 115 28.90 -5.91 -6.43
CA LYS A 115 29.53 -7.03 -5.72
C LYS A 115 29.30 -6.96 -4.20
N TYR A 116 28.18 -6.39 -3.78
CA TYR A 116 27.91 -6.14 -2.35
C TYR A 116 27.98 -7.42 -1.52
N ASP A 117 27.54 -8.54 -2.07
CA ASP A 117 27.52 -9.85 -1.46
C ASP A 117 28.92 -10.45 -1.30
N GLU A 118 29.82 -10.23 -2.27
CA GLU A 118 31.24 -10.56 -2.15
C GLU A 118 31.92 -9.71 -1.07
N VAL A 119 31.65 -8.38 -1.04
CA VAL A 119 32.18 -7.45 -0.03
C VAL A 119 31.77 -7.87 1.38
N LEU A 120 30.50 -8.18 1.58
CA LEU A 120 29.98 -8.61 2.88
C LEU A 120 30.46 -10.01 3.30
N ASN A 121 31.05 -10.77 2.38
CA ASN A 121 31.64 -12.07 2.64
C ASN A 121 33.13 -12.02 2.93
N VAL A 122 33.79 -10.85 2.86
CA VAL A 122 35.22 -10.72 3.16
C VAL A 122 35.48 -11.06 4.64
N PRO A 123 36.42 -12.02 4.94
CA PRO A 123 36.69 -12.39 6.32
C PRO A 123 37.53 -11.33 7.05
N VAL A 124 37.30 -11.15 8.35
CA VAL A 124 38.04 -10.23 9.21
C VAL A 124 38.70 -11.04 10.33
N GLY A 125 39.91 -11.55 10.10
CA GLY A 125 40.66 -12.34 11.09
C GLY A 125 39.88 -13.53 11.63
N SER A 126 39.64 -13.57 12.93
CA SER A 126 38.86 -14.64 13.61
C SER A 126 37.41 -14.22 13.96
N GLU A 127 36.96 -13.09 13.43
CA GLU A 127 35.58 -12.64 13.65
C GLU A 127 34.56 -13.59 13.01
N PRO A 128 33.30 -13.58 13.46
CA PRO A 128 32.23 -14.37 12.84
C PRO A 128 32.11 -14.10 11.32
N GLU A 129 31.67 -15.09 10.56
CA GLU A 129 31.51 -14.95 9.11
C GLU A 129 30.60 -13.80 8.68
N ASP A 130 29.60 -13.45 9.50
CA ASP A 130 28.64 -12.35 9.26
C ASP A 130 29.07 -11.03 9.90
N TYR A 131 30.33 -10.90 10.32
CA TYR A 131 30.83 -9.74 11.03
C TYR A 131 30.62 -8.43 10.26
N LEU A 132 30.93 -8.41 8.97
CA LEU A 132 30.70 -7.22 8.14
C LEU A 132 29.22 -6.94 7.90
N VAL A 133 28.37 -7.97 7.91
CA VAL A 133 26.92 -7.79 7.86
C VAL A 133 26.42 -7.17 9.16
N TRP A 134 26.73 -7.77 10.31
CA TRP A 134 26.19 -7.34 11.59
C TRP A 134 26.81 -6.05 12.11
N THR A 135 28.14 -6.00 12.11
CA THR A 135 28.90 -4.88 12.69
C THR A 135 29.31 -3.86 11.64
N GLY A 136 29.75 -4.30 10.46
CA GLY A 136 30.22 -3.40 9.40
C GLY A 136 29.09 -2.54 8.81
N LEU A 137 27.91 -3.11 8.60
CA LEU A 137 26.70 -2.37 8.19
C LEU A 137 26.04 -1.63 9.36
N ASP A 138 26.43 -1.92 10.59
CA ASP A 138 25.75 -1.45 11.81
C ASP A 138 24.24 -1.79 11.78
N VAL A 139 23.91 -3.08 11.69
CA VAL A 139 22.51 -3.54 11.69
C VAL A 139 21.74 -3.02 12.90
N PRO A 140 22.26 -3.04 14.15
CA PRO A 140 21.57 -2.48 15.29
C PRO A 140 21.26 -0.99 15.16
N GLY A 141 22.23 -0.17 14.77
CA GLY A 141 22.03 1.28 14.60
C GLY A 141 21.19 1.65 13.39
N THR A 142 21.20 0.80 12.33
CA THR A 142 20.48 1.07 11.09
C THR A 142 19.00 0.70 11.18
N TYR A 143 18.69 -0.46 11.76
CA TYR A 143 17.34 -1.04 11.77
C TYR A 143 16.68 -1.02 13.14
N GLY A 144 17.42 -0.68 14.20
CA GLY A 144 16.91 -0.50 15.56
C GLY A 144 16.50 0.94 15.90
N ASP A 145 16.56 1.86 14.96
CA ASP A 145 16.12 3.24 15.17
C ASP A 145 14.60 3.36 15.09
N ASP A 146 13.95 3.38 16.24
CA ASP A 146 12.50 3.51 16.36
C ASP A 146 11.95 4.86 15.88
N THR A 147 12.82 5.84 15.61
CA THR A 147 12.41 7.17 15.11
C THR A 147 12.16 7.18 13.61
N VAL A 148 12.58 6.14 12.88
CA VAL A 148 12.30 6.01 11.46
C VAL A 148 10.84 5.65 11.24
N GLU A 149 10.08 6.57 10.65
CA GLU A 149 8.66 6.38 10.38
C GLU A 149 8.41 5.82 8.97
N PRO A 150 7.34 5.03 8.76
CA PRO A 150 6.90 4.60 7.45
C PRO A 150 6.69 5.76 6.48
N ASP A 151 6.86 5.53 5.17
CA ASP A 151 6.48 6.47 4.12
C ASP A 151 5.21 6.00 3.40
N VAL A 152 4.79 6.77 2.42
CA VAL A 152 3.60 6.53 1.57
C VAL A 152 3.52 5.10 1.07
N GLU A 153 4.63 4.54 0.60
CA GLU A 153 4.67 3.18 0.06
C GLU A 153 4.27 2.15 1.11
N HIS A 154 4.81 2.25 2.32
CA HIS A 154 4.53 1.32 3.41
C HIS A 154 3.08 1.43 3.88
N LEU A 155 2.57 2.66 4.03
CA LEU A 155 1.17 2.90 4.40
C LEU A 155 0.19 2.38 3.34
N CYS A 156 0.44 2.65 2.05
CA CYS A 156 -0.42 2.16 0.98
C CYS A 156 -0.40 0.63 0.87
N ILE A 157 0.76 -0.03 1.07
CA ILE A 157 0.84 -1.49 1.13
C ILE A 157 0.00 -2.02 2.28
N ALA A 158 0.15 -1.46 3.48
CA ALA A 158 -0.64 -1.84 4.65
C ALA A 158 -2.14 -1.64 4.40
N LEU A 159 -2.57 -0.49 3.86
CA LEU A 159 -3.97 -0.20 3.54
C LEU A 159 -4.55 -1.17 2.51
N LEU A 160 -3.83 -1.50 1.44
CA LEU A 160 -4.26 -2.46 0.43
C LEU A 160 -4.37 -3.88 1.00
N MET A 161 -3.50 -4.23 1.95
CA MET A 161 -3.64 -5.47 2.72
C MET A 161 -4.88 -5.41 3.63
N LEU A 162 -5.10 -4.34 4.39
CA LEU A 162 -6.28 -4.16 5.25
C LEU A 162 -7.58 -4.18 4.45
N GLU A 163 -7.61 -3.55 3.28
CA GLU A 163 -8.73 -3.63 2.34
C GLU A 163 -8.91 -5.01 1.70
N GLY A 164 -7.98 -5.94 1.88
CA GLY A 164 -8.09 -7.34 1.48
C GLY A 164 -7.86 -7.60 -0.01
N VAL A 165 -7.39 -6.62 -0.78
CA VAL A 165 -7.03 -6.82 -2.19
C VAL A 165 -5.64 -7.42 -2.35
N VAL A 166 -4.79 -7.27 -1.34
CA VAL A 166 -3.48 -7.93 -1.26
C VAL A 166 -3.47 -8.88 -0.07
N SER A 167 -3.49 -10.18 -0.35
CA SER A 167 -3.42 -11.22 0.67
C SER A 167 -1.98 -11.63 1.00
N THR A 168 -1.06 -11.44 0.07
CA THR A 168 0.33 -11.87 0.18
C THR A 168 1.27 -10.76 -0.29
N ALA A 169 2.21 -10.40 0.56
CA ALA A 169 3.37 -9.58 0.23
C ALA A 169 4.65 -10.37 0.51
N VAL A 170 5.59 -10.35 -0.43
CA VAL A 170 6.89 -11.02 -0.34
C VAL A 170 7.98 -9.96 -0.42
N THR A 171 8.96 -9.99 0.48
CA THR A 171 10.03 -9.01 0.48
C THR A 171 11.39 -9.61 0.83
N ALA A 172 12.44 -9.07 0.21
CA ALA A 172 13.82 -9.29 0.60
C ALA A 172 14.32 -8.23 1.62
N ASN A 173 13.51 -7.21 1.93
CA ASN A 173 13.88 -6.14 2.84
C ASN A 173 13.96 -6.62 4.29
N TRP A 174 14.97 -6.14 5.01
CA TRP A 174 15.17 -6.44 6.41
C TRP A 174 14.44 -5.47 7.36
N ASP A 175 14.10 -4.27 6.87
CA ASP A 175 13.42 -3.25 7.67
C ASP A 175 12.01 -3.67 8.11
N GLY A 176 11.52 -3.08 9.20
CA GLY A 176 10.19 -3.31 9.77
C GLY A 176 9.16 -2.25 9.42
N LEU A 177 9.36 -1.47 8.34
CA LEU A 177 8.51 -0.30 8.07
C LEU A 177 7.10 -0.67 7.62
N ILE A 178 6.90 -1.82 6.97
CA ILE A 178 5.55 -2.32 6.63
C ILE A 178 4.83 -2.76 7.91
N GLU A 179 5.50 -3.50 8.79
CA GLU A 179 4.99 -3.92 10.08
C GLU A 179 4.62 -2.71 10.96
N LYS A 180 5.48 -1.69 10.97
CA LYS A 180 5.23 -0.43 11.69
C LYS A 180 4.03 0.33 11.10
N ALA A 181 3.90 0.35 9.77
CA ALA A 181 2.73 0.92 9.09
C ALA A 181 1.43 0.20 9.46
N ILE A 182 1.44 -1.15 9.50
CA ILE A 182 0.27 -1.94 9.93
C ILE A 182 -0.05 -1.63 11.38
N ALA A 183 0.94 -1.64 12.29
CA ALA A 183 0.75 -1.34 13.70
C ALA A 183 0.22 0.08 13.98
N SER A 184 0.52 1.05 13.10
CA SER A 184 -0.05 2.39 13.20
C SER A 184 -1.52 2.47 12.78
N LEU A 185 -2.04 1.46 12.08
CA LEU A 185 -3.38 1.43 11.50
C LEU A 185 -4.35 0.52 12.25
N VAL A 186 -3.88 -0.43 13.06
CA VAL A 186 -4.73 -1.40 13.76
C VAL A 186 -4.21 -1.71 15.16
N ASP A 187 -5.11 -2.04 16.10
CA ASP A 187 -4.74 -2.39 17.49
C ASP A 187 -4.00 -3.72 17.58
N GLU A 188 -4.45 -4.72 16.81
CA GLU A 188 -3.96 -6.10 16.85
C GLU A 188 -3.37 -6.48 15.47
N PRO A 189 -2.15 -6.02 15.17
CA PRO A 189 -1.54 -6.24 13.85
C PRO A 189 -1.37 -7.72 13.49
N ASP A 190 -1.08 -8.58 14.47
CA ASP A 190 -0.87 -10.02 14.27
C ASP A 190 -2.16 -10.78 13.91
N ASP A 191 -3.33 -10.24 14.26
CA ASP A 191 -4.63 -10.80 13.85
C ASP A 191 -4.97 -10.48 12.39
N VAL A 192 -4.30 -9.49 11.81
CA VAL A 192 -4.57 -9.00 10.46
C VAL A 192 -3.54 -9.47 9.44
N VAL A 193 -2.25 -9.37 9.79
CA VAL A 193 -1.13 -9.73 8.91
C VAL A 193 -0.11 -10.56 9.68
N ARG A 194 0.13 -11.77 9.22
CA ARG A 194 1.16 -12.66 9.73
C ARG A 194 2.51 -12.33 9.10
N VAL A 195 3.51 -12.03 9.90
CA VAL A 195 4.89 -11.84 9.44
C VAL A 195 5.62 -13.19 9.48
N ILE A 196 6.14 -13.62 8.34
CA ILE A 196 6.79 -14.91 8.14
C ILE A 196 8.28 -14.67 7.84
N VAL A 197 9.15 -15.15 8.72
CA VAL A 197 10.62 -15.05 8.58
C VAL A 197 11.26 -16.43 8.53
N LYS A 198 10.71 -17.40 9.25
CA LYS A 198 11.23 -18.76 9.35
C LYS A 198 10.17 -19.82 9.03
N PRO A 199 10.54 -21.06 8.71
CA PRO A 199 9.62 -22.10 8.27
C PRO A 199 8.46 -22.40 9.23
N ILE A 200 8.67 -22.25 10.55
CA ILE A 200 7.62 -22.52 11.53
C ILE A 200 6.48 -21.51 11.45
N ASP A 201 6.76 -20.26 11.07
CA ASP A 201 5.78 -19.18 11.01
C ASP A 201 4.66 -19.46 9.98
N PHE A 202 4.93 -20.29 8.95
CA PHE A 202 3.89 -20.74 8.00
C PHE A 202 2.79 -21.60 8.63
N ARG A 203 3.05 -22.18 9.82
CA ARG A 203 2.06 -23.02 10.53
C ARG A 203 1.08 -22.21 11.35
N GLU A 204 1.44 -21.01 11.73
CA GLU A 204 0.56 -20.08 12.41
C GLU A 204 -0.52 -19.58 11.42
N LYS A 205 -1.79 -19.66 11.84
CA LYS A 205 -2.94 -19.28 11.00
C LYS A 205 -3.82 -18.25 11.71
N ASN A 206 -3.18 -17.34 12.40
CA ASN A 206 -3.84 -16.30 13.18
C ASN A 206 -4.37 -15.14 12.30
N ALA A 207 -3.79 -14.92 11.12
CA ALA A 207 -4.14 -13.79 10.27
C ALA A 207 -4.53 -14.21 8.85
N PRO A 208 -5.44 -13.49 8.19
CA PRO A 208 -5.89 -13.78 6.82
C PRO A 208 -4.89 -13.34 5.73
N ARG A 209 -3.86 -12.59 6.09
CA ARG A 209 -2.86 -12.03 5.18
C ARG A 209 -1.46 -12.36 5.65
N GLU A 210 -0.49 -12.32 4.75
CA GLU A 210 0.88 -12.68 5.06
C GLU A 210 1.90 -11.70 4.44
N LEU A 211 2.93 -11.39 5.24
CA LEU A 211 4.14 -10.70 4.82
C LEU A 211 5.32 -11.67 4.96
N ILE A 212 5.87 -12.13 3.84
CA ILE A 212 6.97 -13.13 3.81
C ILE A 212 8.30 -12.40 3.60
N LYS A 213 9.18 -12.46 4.60
CA LYS A 213 10.52 -11.85 4.61
C LYS A 213 11.56 -12.93 4.40
N PHE A 214 11.78 -13.33 3.13
CA PHE A 214 12.57 -14.53 2.83
C PHE A 214 14.09 -14.35 2.94
N HIS A 215 14.59 -13.13 3.04
CA HIS A 215 16.00 -12.80 3.34
C HIS A 215 16.21 -12.40 4.81
N GLY A 216 15.26 -12.72 5.68
CA GLY A 216 15.34 -12.41 7.10
C GLY A 216 14.71 -11.08 7.48
N CYS A 217 14.78 -10.74 8.77
CA CYS A 217 14.22 -9.53 9.36
C CYS A 217 15.18 -8.99 10.41
N ALA A 218 15.69 -7.78 10.22
CA ALA A 218 16.63 -7.19 11.16
C ALA A 218 15.96 -6.86 12.51
N VAL A 219 14.70 -6.43 12.50
CA VAL A 219 13.95 -6.16 13.73
C VAL A 219 13.83 -7.43 14.60
N ARG A 220 13.46 -8.56 13.99
CA ARG A 220 13.43 -9.85 14.71
C ARG A 220 14.82 -10.30 15.18
N ALA A 221 15.87 -10.00 14.39
CA ALA A 221 17.25 -10.31 14.78
C ALA A 221 17.73 -9.46 15.96
N LEU A 222 17.19 -8.24 16.15
CA LEU A 222 17.46 -7.41 17.33
C LEU A 222 16.69 -7.90 18.57
N GLU A 223 15.51 -8.48 18.39
CA GLU A 223 14.71 -9.06 19.48
C GLU A 223 15.29 -10.39 19.96
N ASP A 224 15.76 -11.25 19.05
CA ASP A 224 16.33 -12.57 19.32
C ASP A 224 17.45 -12.86 18.31
N GLU A 225 18.67 -12.44 18.68
CA GLU A 225 19.85 -12.54 17.83
C GLU A 225 20.21 -14.00 17.50
N GLU A 226 20.06 -14.91 18.46
CA GLU A 226 20.40 -16.31 18.28
C GLU A 226 19.54 -17.00 17.20
N GLN A 227 18.25 -16.70 17.16
CA GLN A 227 17.31 -17.32 16.23
C GLN A 227 17.25 -16.64 14.87
N TYR A 228 17.36 -15.31 14.80
CA TYR A 228 17.04 -14.56 13.57
C TYR A 228 18.26 -13.94 12.88
N ARG A 229 19.37 -13.65 13.57
CA ARG A 229 20.58 -13.14 12.93
C ARG A 229 21.13 -14.08 11.86
N PRO A 230 21.17 -15.42 12.03
CA PRO A 230 21.62 -16.35 10.99
C PRO A 230 20.74 -16.35 9.74
N LEU A 231 19.51 -15.83 9.82
CA LEU A 231 18.56 -15.75 8.71
C LEU A 231 18.73 -14.48 7.84
N LEU A 232 19.61 -13.55 8.24
CA LEU A 232 19.93 -12.37 7.44
C LEU A 232 20.80 -12.78 6.26
N ILE A 233 20.22 -12.78 5.06
CA ILE A 233 20.87 -13.23 3.81
C ILE A 233 21.43 -12.02 3.08
N ALA A 234 22.77 -11.93 3.02
CA ALA A 234 23.48 -10.84 2.37
C ALA A 234 24.79 -11.27 1.71
N ARG A 235 25.40 -12.36 2.17
CA ARG A 235 26.71 -12.82 1.71
C ARG A 235 26.55 -13.73 0.50
N GLN A 236 27.53 -13.68 -0.42
CA GLN A 236 27.53 -14.48 -1.64
C GLN A 236 27.21 -15.97 -1.40
N PRO A 237 27.85 -16.71 -0.45
CA PRO A 237 27.56 -18.13 -0.25
C PRO A 237 26.13 -18.39 0.27
N GLN A 238 25.50 -17.39 0.90
CA GLN A 238 24.09 -17.48 1.32
C GLN A 238 23.17 -17.29 0.11
N ILE A 239 23.45 -16.31 -0.74
CA ILE A 239 22.66 -15.98 -1.93
C ILE A 239 22.78 -17.10 -2.96
N ASP A 240 23.99 -17.48 -3.36
CA ASP A 240 24.23 -18.48 -4.40
C ASP A 240 23.71 -19.88 -4.05
N GLY A 241 23.75 -20.23 -2.77
CA GLY A 241 23.26 -21.51 -2.29
C GLY A 241 21.81 -21.51 -1.77
N TRP A 242 21.12 -20.37 -1.78
CA TRP A 242 19.83 -20.25 -1.12
C TRP A 242 18.79 -21.24 -1.64
N SER A 243 18.66 -21.36 -2.95
CA SER A 243 17.68 -22.25 -3.58
C SER A 243 18.00 -23.74 -3.46
N GLU A 244 19.24 -24.11 -3.13
CA GLU A 244 19.70 -25.50 -3.09
C GLU A 244 19.76 -26.06 -1.67
N LYS A 245 19.88 -25.20 -0.65
CA LYS A 245 19.98 -25.61 0.74
C LYS A 245 18.66 -26.16 1.28
N ASP A 246 18.73 -27.30 1.98
CA ASP A 246 17.55 -27.95 2.58
C ASP A 246 16.86 -27.06 3.63
N GLU A 247 17.60 -26.22 4.32
CA GLU A 247 17.05 -25.26 5.30
C GLU A 247 16.08 -24.24 4.68
N HIS A 248 16.28 -23.85 3.41
CA HIS A 248 15.41 -22.92 2.68
C HIS A 248 14.34 -23.60 1.83
N LYS A 249 14.40 -24.93 1.71
CA LYS A 249 13.49 -25.71 0.84
C LYS A 249 12.01 -25.45 1.13
N HIS A 250 11.66 -25.34 2.42
CA HIS A 250 10.27 -25.08 2.80
C HIS A 250 9.82 -23.68 2.36
N VAL A 251 10.60 -22.64 2.69
CA VAL A 251 10.32 -21.25 2.29
C VAL A 251 10.23 -21.14 0.79
N ARG A 252 11.20 -21.71 0.06
CA ARG A 252 11.18 -21.74 -1.42
C ARG A 252 9.91 -22.36 -1.97
N SER A 253 9.50 -23.54 -1.47
CA SER A 253 8.28 -24.21 -1.93
C SER A 253 7.03 -23.36 -1.67
N GLN A 254 6.99 -22.63 -0.57
CA GLN A 254 5.89 -21.71 -0.27
C GLN A 254 5.89 -20.50 -1.22
N LEU A 255 7.05 -19.96 -1.56
CA LEU A 255 7.18 -18.87 -2.53
C LEU A 255 6.76 -19.32 -3.94
N GLU A 256 7.24 -20.50 -4.38
CA GLU A 256 6.83 -21.10 -5.67
C GLU A 256 5.30 -21.30 -5.74
N ALA A 257 4.67 -21.71 -4.62
CA ALA A 257 3.22 -21.81 -4.53
C ALA A 257 2.54 -20.43 -4.67
N ARG A 258 3.07 -19.36 -4.02
CA ARG A 258 2.50 -18.00 -4.14
C ARG A 258 2.60 -17.45 -5.56
N PHE A 259 3.68 -17.76 -6.30
CA PHE A 259 3.78 -17.46 -7.73
C PHE A 259 2.76 -18.21 -8.59
N SER A 260 2.39 -19.42 -8.16
CA SER A 260 1.41 -20.22 -8.89
C SER A 260 -0.03 -19.77 -8.61
N ASP A 261 -0.31 -19.35 -7.38
CA ASP A 261 -1.64 -18.99 -6.91
C ASP A 261 -2.03 -17.53 -7.26
N HIS A 262 -1.04 -16.64 -7.40
CA HIS A 262 -1.23 -15.22 -7.67
C HIS A 262 -0.41 -14.75 -8.87
N GLU A 263 -0.88 -13.68 -9.50
CA GLU A 263 -0.07 -12.88 -10.40
C GLU A 263 0.87 -11.98 -9.57
N THR A 264 1.86 -11.39 -10.21
CA THR A 264 2.93 -10.66 -9.52
C THR A 264 2.90 -9.18 -9.84
N LEU A 265 2.88 -8.31 -8.80
CA LEU A 265 3.21 -6.89 -8.92
C LEU A 265 4.53 -6.62 -8.20
N MET A 266 5.57 -6.25 -8.95
CA MET A 266 6.88 -5.88 -8.41
C MET A 266 6.96 -4.38 -8.14
N LEU A 267 7.39 -4.01 -6.94
CA LEU A 267 7.50 -2.64 -6.46
C LEU A 267 8.89 -2.42 -5.82
N GLY A 268 9.68 -1.53 -6.38
CA GLY A 268 11.01 -1.20 -5.85
C GLY A 268 12.01 -2.36 -5.82
N LEU A 269 11.77 -3.42 -6.58
CA LEU A 269 12.57 -4.63 -6.60
C LEU A 269 13.43 -4.68 -7.86
N SER A 270 14.76 -4.72 -7.71
CA SER A 270 15.70 -4.73 -8.84
C SER A 270 15.68 -6.04 -9.64
N ALA A 271 15.19 -7.13 -9.05
CA ALA A 271 15.19 -8.48 -9.60
C ALA A 271 16.60 -9.00 -9.99
N GLN A 272 17.65 -8.56 -9.29
CA GLN A 272 19.02 -9.00 -9.54
C GLN A 272 19.31 -10.40 -8.99
N ASP A 273 18.56 -10.84 -7.98
CA ASP A 273 18.73 -12.15 -7.34
C ASP A 273 18.40 -13.29 -8.32
N ALA A 274 19.40 -14.10 -8.64
CA ALA A 274 19.29 -15.26 -9.52
C ALA A 274 18.31 -16.33 -8.99
N ASN A 275 18.14 -16.42 -7.67
CA ASN A 275 17.18 -17.35 -7.05
C ASN A 275 15.75 -16.98 -7.41
N MET A 276 15.45 -15.68 -7.48
CA MET A 276 14.15 -15.21 -7.94
C MET A 276 13.86 -15.68 -9.37
N HIS A 277 14.80 -15.47 -10.30
CA HIS A 277 14.64 -15.94 -11.68
C HIS A 277 14.37 -17.45 -11.74
N THR A 278 15.07 -18.22 -10.92
CA THR A 278 14.91 -19.67 -10.81
C THR A 278 13.50 -20.03 -10.31
N MET A 279 12.99 -19.33 -9.27
CA MET A 279 11.64 -19.54 -8.74
C MET A 279 10.56 -19.19 -9.77
N PHE A 280 10.68 -18.03 -10.45
CA PHE A 280 9.77 -17.64 -11.51
C PHE A 280 9.77 -18.63 -12.66
N HIS A 281 10.93 -19.09 -13.08
CA HIS A 281 11.04 -20.10 -14.14
C HIS A 281 10.38 -21.43 -13.75
N LYS A 282 10.65 -21.95 -12.55
CA LYS A 282 10.02 -23.19 -12.06
C LYS A 282 8.49 -23.09 -11.98
N ALA A 283 7.98 -21.99 -11.44
CA ALA A 283 6.54 -21.75 -11.39
C ALA A 283 5.92 -21.69 -12.81
N SER A 284 6.58 -21.02 -13.76
CA SER A 284 6.09 -20.86 -15.14
C SER A 284 6.06 -22.18 -15.91
N LEU A 285 7.01 -23.08 -15.68
CA LEU A 285 7.02 -24.41 -16.29
C LEU A 285 5.75 -25.21 -15.95
N ASN A 286 5.25 -25.06 -14.73
CA ASN A 286 4.02 -25.72 -14.29
C ASN A 286 2.78 -25.07 -14.88
N LEU A 287 2.75 -23.74 -15.02
CA LEU A 287 1.59 -22.97 -15.45
C LEU A 287 1.50 -22.79 -16.96
N LYS A 288 2.61 -22.97 -17.70
CA LYS A 288 2.71 -22.77 -19.16
C LYS A 288 2.11 -21.45 -19.62
N ARG A 289 2.39 -20.38 -18.89
CA ARG A 289 1.85 -19.05 -19.18
C ARG A 289 2.29 -18.61 -20.58
N THR A 290 1.34 -18.08 -21.36
CA THR A 290 1.59 -17.54 -22.70
C THR A 290 1.05 -16.13 -22.78
N TRP A 291 1.69 -15.29 -23.55
CA TRP A 291 1.18 -13.98 -23.93
C TRP A 291 0.20 -14.16 -25.16
N LYS A 292 -1.02 -13.63 -25.27
CA LYS A 292 -1.67 -12.63 -24.37
C LYS A 292 -2.61 -13.35 -23.41
N PRO A 293 -2.45 -13.21 -22.10
CA PRO A 293 -3.43 -13.65 -21.13
C PRO A 293 -4.57 -12.62 -20.99
N ALA A 294 -5.59 -12.94 -20.18
CA ALA A 294 -6.65 -12.00 -19.85
C ALA A 294 -6.13 -10.76 -19.08
N TRP A 295 -5.05 -10.94 -18.30
CA TRP A 295 -4.31 -9.91 -17.59
C TRP A 295 -2.83 -10.30 -17.50
N PRO A 296 -1.89 -9.34 -17.32
CA PRO A 296 -0.46 -9.64 -17.24
C PRO A 296 -0.14 -10.50 -16.01
N ALA A 297 0.68 -11.54 -16.19
CA ALA A 297 1.13 -12.39 -15.07
C ALA A 297 2.17 -11.71 -14.17
N VAL A 298 2.95 -10.78 -14.74
CA VAL A 298 3.93 -9.96 -14.02
C VAL A 298 3.75 -8.52 -14.46
N VAL A 299 3.64 -7.62 -13.50
CA VAL A 299 3.60 -6.18 -13.68
C VAL A 299 4.73 -5.54 -12.88
N LEU A 300 5.40 -4.58 -13.46
CA LEU A 300 6.59 -3.93 -12.94
C LEU A 300 6.32 -2.44 -12.71
N SER A 301 6.46 -1.99 -11.48
CA SER A 301 6.43 -0.57 -11.14
C SER A 301 7.81 0.04 -11.36
N GLU A 302 8.16 0.23 -12.62
CA GLU A 302 9.42 0.77 -13.11
C GLU A 302 9.16 1.78 -14.23
N GLN A 303 10.06 2.76 -14.41
CA GLN A 303 9.95 3.71 -15.53
C GLN A 303 10.27 3.07 -16.88
N SER A 304 11.11 2.05 -16.90
CA SER A 304 11.52 1.34 -18.11
C SER A 304 11.95 -0.08 -17.80
N LEU A 305 11.91 -0.96 -18.80
CA LEU A 305 12.33 -2.35 -18.66
C LEU A 305 13.86 -2.47 -18.57
N ARG A 306 14.37 -2.88 -17.42
CA ARG A 306 15.79 -3.18 -17.20
C ARG A 306 16.12 -4.63 -17.57
N SER A 307 17.43 -4.96 -17.69
CA SER A 307 17.90 -6.30 -18.09
C SER A 307 17.38 -7.42 -17.17
N TYR A 308 17.47 -7.24 -15.86
CA TYR A 308 17.02 -8.23 -14.88
C TYR A 308 15.50 -8.44 -14.92
N HIS A 309 14.71 -7.36 -15.01
CA HIS A 309 13.27 -7.45 -15.17
C HIS A 309 12.87 -8.15 -16.48
N ARG A 310 13.64 -7.94 -17.55
CA ARG A 310 13.45 -8.68 -18.80
C ARG A 310 13.61 -10.18 -18.58
N GLY A 311 14.64 -10.60 -17.83
CA GLY A 311 14.86 -12.00 -17.47
C GLY A 311 13.67 -12.62 -16.72
N VAL A 312 13.00 -11.86 -15.84
CA VAL A 312 11.76 -12.30 -15.17
C VAL A 312 10.64 -12.53 -16.18
N LEU A 313 10.44 -11.61 -17.14
CA LEU A 313 9.41 -11.76 -18.18
C LEU A 313 9.72 -12.94 -19.12
N GLU A 314 10.99 -13.13 -19.49
CA GLU A 314 11.45 -14.30 -20.25
C GLU A 314 11.21 -15.60 -19.51
N ALA A 315 11.47 -15.63 -18.20
CA ALA A 315 11.20 -16.78 -17.36
C ALA A 315 9.69 -17.06 -17.19
N THR A 316 8.84 -16.04 -17.23
CA THR A 316 7.41 -16.15 -16.99
C THR A 316 6.63 -16.61 -18.21
N TYR A 317 6.95 -16.10 -19.41
CA TYR A 317 6.16 -16.37 -20.62
C TYR A 317 6.87 -17.35 -21.55
N SER A 318 6.29 -18.54 -21.74
CA SER A 318 6.85 -19.61 -22.57
C SER A 318 6.98 -19.24 -24.06
N ASN A 319 6.23 -18.24 -24.51
CA ASN A 319 6.28 -17.70 -25.88
C ASN A 319 6.99 -16.33 -25.96
N TYR A 320 7.81 -15.98 -24.98
CA TYR A 320 8.65 -14.77 -25.07
C TYR A 320 9.62 -14.88 -26.24
N GLY A 321 9.58 -13.90 -27.15
CA GLY A 321 10.42 -13.92 -28.34
C GLY A 321 10.27 -12.67 -29.19
N PRO A 322 10.95 -12.58 -30.34
CA PRO A 322 10.96 -11.37 -31.17
C PRO A 322 9.58 -10.85 -31.60
N SER A 323 8.60 -11.74 -31.72
CA SER A 323 7.23 -11.37 -32.10
C SER A 323 6.39 -10.77 -30.97
N ASN A 324 6.72 -11.04 -29.69
CA ASN A 324 5.88 -10.69 -28.55
C ASN A 324 6.60 -9.85 -27.49
N ARG A 325 7.93 -9.77 -27.52
CA ARG A 325 8.71 -9.11 -26.45
C ARG A 325 8.33 -7.66 -26.22
N ASP A 326 8.01 -6.92 -27.27
CA ASP A 326 7.66 -5.51 -27.16
C ASP A 326 6.23 -5.33 -26.63
N ASP A 327 5.30 -6.20 -27.03
CA ASP A 327 3.95 -6.24 -26.48
C ASP A 327 3.95 -6.65 -25.00
N ILE A 328 4.77 -7.64 -24.62
CA ILE A 328 4.95 -8.08 -23.22
C ILE A 328 5.54 -6.93 -22.40
N ALA A 329 6.58 -6.26 -22.88
CA ALA A 329 7.19 -5.13 -22.20
C ALA A 329 6.20 -3.98 -21.98
N ASN A 330 5.43 -3.62 -23.02
CA ASN A 330 4.42 -2.55 -22.95
C ASN A 330 3.26 -2.90 -22.00
N GLY A 331 2.85 -4.16 -21.92
CA GLY A 331 1.78 -4.59 -21.03
C GLY A 331 2.24 -4.93 -19.60
N ALA A 332 3.55 -5.02 -19.35
CA ALA A 332 4.11 -5.37 -18.04
C ALA A 332 4.70 -4.17 -17.29
N VAL A 333 5.18 -3.12 -17.96
CA VAL A 333 5.89 -1.98 -17.33
C VAL A 333 4.96 -0.79 -17.19
N LEU A 334 4.63 -0.41 -15.94
CA LEU A 334 3.71 0.69 -15.64
C LEU A 334 4.25 2.08 -16.03
N GLY A 335 5.56 2.23 -16.23
CA GLY A 335 6.19 3.51 -16.53
C GLY A 335 6.22 4.47 -15.34
N ALA A 336 6.06 3.96 -14.12
CA ALA A 336 5.98 4.75 -12.89
C ALA A 336 6.66 4.05 -11.72
N TRP A 337 7.20 4.82 -10.77
CA TRP A 337 7.70 4.32 -9.51
C TRP A 337 6.58 3.92 -8.55
N ALA A 338 6.91 3.20 -7.48
CA ALA A 338 5.96 2.62 -6.52
C ALA A 338 4.97 3.63 -5.91
N LYS A 339 5.43 4.83 -5.54
CA LYS A 339 4.61 5.83 -4.83
C LYS A 339 3.33 6.21 -5.59
N PRO A 340 3.35 6.79 -6.80
CA PRO A 340 2.13 7.13 -7.53
C PRO A 340 1.30 5.89 -7.91
N VAL A 341 1.94 4.73 -8.15
CA VAL A 341 1.23 3.48 -8.44
C VAL A 341 0.41 3.02 -7.24
N LEU A 342 1.00 2.97 -6.05
CA LEU A 342 0.33 2.49 -4.85
C LEU A 342 -0.83 3.39 -4.43
N VAL A 343 -0.66 4.71 -4.50
CA VAL A 343 -1.75 5.66 -4.20
C VAL A 343 -2.89 5.53 -5.21
N ALA A 344 -2.57 5.42 -6.51
CA ALA A 344 -3.57 5.23 -7.55
C ALA A 344 -4.35 3.91 -7.36
N LEU A 345 -3.65 2.80 -7.04
CA LEU A 345 -4.27 1.50 -6.76
C LEU A 345 -5.16 1.54 -5.51
N LEU A 346 -4.78 2.29 -4.47
CA LEU A 346 -5.60 2.48 -3.27
C LEU A 346 -6.89 3.23 -3.61
N LEU A 347 -6.80 4.38 -4.30
CA LEU A 347 -7.96 5.16 -4.73
C LEU A 347 -8.88 4.34 -5.65
N TRP A 348 -8.29 3.58 -6.57
CA TRP A 348 -9.06 2.69 -7.45
C TRP A 348 -9.79 1.61 -6.67
N THR A 349 -9.11 0.97 -5.72
CA THR A 349 -9.69 -0.07 -4.85
C THR A 349 -10.90 0.45 -4.06
N LEU A 350 -10.77 1.59 -3.39
CA LEU A 350 -11.86 2.20 -2.61
C LEU A 350 -13.06 2.53 -3.50
N THR A 351 -12.79 3.06 -4.69
CA THR A 351 -13.85 3.42 -5.65
C THR A 351 -14.59 2.19 -6.18
N GLU A 352 -13.90 1.16 -6.66
CA GLU A 352 -14.56 -0.02 -7.23
C GLU A 352 -15.29 -0.85 -6.16
N LYS A 353 -14.84 -0.81 -4.90
CA LYS A 353 -15.62 -1.35 -3.77
C LYS A 353 -16.92 -0.59 -3.56
N ALA A 354 -16.88 0.73 -3.58
CA ALA A 354 -18.09 1.55 -3.46
C ALA A 354 -19.06 1.27 -4.62
N VAL A 355 -18.56 1.16 -5.85
CA VAL A 355 -19.35 0.79 -7.03
C VAL A 355 -20.00 -0.58 -6.87
N GLU A 356 -19.25 -1.61 -6.42
CA GLU A 356 -19.82 -2.95 -6.14
C GLU A 356 -20.93 -2.89 -5.10
N LEU A 357 -20.73 -2.13 -4.02
CA LEU A 357 -21.70 -2.01 -2.93
C LEU A 357 -22.97 -1.27 -3.38
N VAL A 358 -22.83 -0.19 -4.15
CA VAL A 358 -23.98 0.54 -4.75
C VAL A 358 -24.80 -0.37 -5.65
N ALA A 359 -24.14 -1.24 -6.43
CA ALA A 359 -24.82 -2.20 -7.30
C ALA A 359 -25.70 -3.21 -6.55
N LYS A 360 -25.46 -3.43 -5.24
CA LYS A 360 -26.23 -4.36 -4.38
C LYS A 360 -27.44 -3.72 -3.69
N VAL A 361 -27.59 -2.40 -3.77
CA VAL A 361 -28.76 -1.72 -3.18
C VAL A 361 -29.99 -1.97 -4.04
N ASP A 362 -31.11 -2.33 -3.38
CA ASP A 362 -32.39 -2.45 -4.06
C ASP A 362 -32.94 -1.05 -4.43
N MET A 363 -33.00 -0.78 -5.71
CA MET A 363 -33.51 0.45 -6.32
C MET A 363 -34.35 0.09 -7.55
N PRO A 364 -35.58 -0.37 -7.37
CA PRO A 364 -36.38 -0.95 -8.47
C PRO A 364 -36.70 0.07 -9.57
N GLY A 365 -36.77 1.35 -9.26
CA GLY A 365 -37.02 2.44 -10.20
C GLY A 365 -35.82 2.80 -11.08
N LEU A 366 -34.58 2.46 -10.67
CA LEU A 366 -33.38 2.84 -11.40
C LEU A 366 -32.97 1.78 -12.43
N SER A 367 -32.94 2.19 -13.70
CA SER A 367 -32.37 1.38 -14.77
C SER A 367 -30.85 1.18 -14.59
N LYS A 368 -30.27 0.25 -15.37
CA LYS A 368 -28.81 0.05 -15.38
C LYS A 368 -28.04 1.32 -15.75
N ASP A 369 -28.58 2.09 -16.70
CA ASP A 369 -27.93 3.34 -17.16
C ASP A 369 -28.00 4.44 -16.09
N GLU A 370 -29.10 4.52 -15.33
CA GLU A 370 -29.21 5.45 -14.20
C GLU A 370 -28.24 5.09 -13.06
N ARG A 371 -28.07 3.81 -12.76
CA ARG A 371 -27.05 3.33 -11.80
C ARG A 371 -25.63 3.68 -12.25
N ALA A 372 -25.35 3.57 -13.56
CA ALA A 372 -24.05 3.94 -14.12
C ALA A 372 -23.70 5.43 -13.91
N LYS A 373 -24.71 6.33 -13.77
CA LYS A 373 -24.45 7.74 -13.41
C LYS A 373 -23.93 7.88 -11.97
N LEU A 374 -24.42 7.06 -11.03
CA LEU A 374 -23.91 7.01 -9.66
C LEU A 374 -22.45 6.52 -9.63
N ASP A 375 -22.16 5.46 -10.39
CA ASP A 375 -20.81 4.91 -10.52
C ASP A 375 -19.85 5.95 -11.13
N ALA A 376 -20.33 6.70 -12.16
CA ALA A 376 -19.54 7.76 -12.78
C ALA A 376 -19.18 8.87 -11.79
N SER A 377 -20.10 9.25 -10.89
CA SER A 377 -19.83 10.24 -9.85
C SER A 377 -18.74 9.81 -8.88
N LEU A 378 -18.73 8.52 -8.48
CA LEU A 378 -17.66 7.96 -7.64
C LEU A 378 -16.29 7.99 -8.35
N ARG A 379 -16.26 7.71 -9.67
CA ARG A 379 -15.02 7.77 -10.45
C ARG A 379 -14.52 9.20 -10.62
N VAL A 380 -15.43 10.18 -10.79
CA VAL A 380 -15.05 11.60 -10.81
C VAL A 380 -14.43 12.02 -9.47
N LEU A 381 -14.98 11.57 -8.33
CA LEU A 381 -14.39 11.81 -7.01
C LEU A 381 -12.98 11.21 -6.90
N ARG A 382 -12.78 9.97 -7.36
CA ARG A 382 -11.48 9.33 -7.42
C ARG A 382 -10.45 10.16 -8.21
N ASP A 383 -10.83 10.56 -9.42
CA ASP A 383 -9.92 11.27 -10.33
C ASP A 383 -9.55 12.65 -9.77
N ARG A 384 -10.50 13.32 -9.12
CA ARG A 384 -10.24 14.55 -8.39
C ARG A 384 -9.29 14.35 -7.20
N ALA A 385 -9.52 13.32 -6.39
CA ALA A 385 -8.61 12.97 -5.30
C ALA A 385 -7.20 12.63 -5.83
N GLY A 386 -7.11 11.98 -7.00
CA GLY A 386 -5.86 11.73 -7.69
C GLY A 386 -5.12 13.00 -8.13
N ALA A 387 -5.84 14.02 -8.60
CA ALA A 387 -5.27 15.32 -8.93
C ALA A 387 -4.76 16.06 -7.68
N GLU A 388 -5.49 16.00 -6.56
CA GLU A 388 -5.08 16.57 -5.27
C GLU A 388 -3.86 15.84 -4.67
N ALA A 389 -3.74 14.53 -4.89
CA ALA A 389 -2.62 13.72 -4.43
C ALA A 389 -1.28 14.12 -5.06
N ALA A 390 -1.27 14.77 -6.21
CA ALA A 390 -0.09 15.13 -6.98
C ALA A 390 0.87 13.93 -7.18
N GLY A 391 2.08 13.95 -6.62
CA GLY A 391 3.05 12.85 -6.66
C GLY A 391 2.85 11.76 -5.59
N GLY A 392 1.78 11.84 -4.79
CA GLY A 392 1.52 10.93 -3.67
C GLY A 392 2.30 11.37 -2.41
N THR A 393 1.80 12.36 -1.70
CA THR A 393 2.44 12.84 -0.47
C THR A 393 1.95 12.06 0.76
N LEU A 394 2.79 11.97 1.79
CA LEU A 394 2.44 11.34 3.05
C LEU A 394 1.21 12.02 3.67
N ALA A 395 1.19 13.35 3.68
CA ALA A 395 0.06 14.12 4.21
C ALA A 395 -1.27 13.83 3.48
N PHE A 396 -1.24 13.58 2.16
CA PHE A 396 -2.44 13.16 1.43
C PHE A 396 -2.93 11.79 1.88
N VAL A 397 -2.03 10.81 2.00
CA VAL A 397 -2.42 9.45 2.42
C VAL A 397 -2.94 9.45 3.85
N GLU A 398 -2.30 10.17 4.76
CA GLU A 398 -2.77 10.34 6.15
C GLU A 398 -4.16 11.02 6.21
N ALA A 399 -4.38 12.04 5.38
CA ALA A 399 -5.68 12.69 5.28
C ALA A 399 -6.75 11.73 4.71
N LEU A 400 -6.42 10.94 3.70
CA LEU A 400 -7.30 9.91 3.14
C LEU A 400 -7.65 8.84 4.18
N VAL A 401 -6.65 8.33 4.92
CA VAL A 401 -6.84 7.38 6.03
C VAL A 401 -7.79 7.97 7.07
N GLY A 402 -7.54 9.20 7.50
CA GLY A 402 -8.40 9.91 8.46
C GLY A 402 -9.83 10.07 7.96
N ALA A 403 -10.00 10.47 6.70
CA ALA A 403 -11.31 10.65 6.08
C ALA A 403 -12.11 9.35 6.00
N VAL A 404 -11.50 8.28 5.47
CA VAL A 404 -12.15 6.97 5.34
C VAL A 404 -12.49 6.40 6.71
N SER A 405 -11.52 6.37 7.64
CA SER A 405 -11.71 5.84 9.00
C SER A 405 -12.83 6.58 9.75
N THR A 406 -12.85 7.91 9.67
CA THR A 406 -13.84 8.73 10.35
C THR A 406 -15.24 8.49 9.81
N VAL A 407 -15.42 8.45 8.49
CA VAL A 407 -16.71 8.20 7.86
C VAL A 407 -17.21 6.79 8.18
N ILE A 408 -16.36 5.78 8.03
CA ILE A 408 -16.71 4.38 8.29
C ILE A 408 -17.00 4.14 9.77
N SER A 409 -16.20 4.68 10.69
CA SER A 409 -16.41 4.54 12.13
C SER A 409 -17.72 5.20 12.60
N THR A 410 -17.97 6.44 12.14
CA THR A 410 -19.24 7.13 12.41
C THR A 410 -20.42 6.35 11.86
N PHE A 411 -20.31 5.87 10.63
CA PHE A 411 -21.34 5.03 10.00
C PHE A 411 -21.62 3.77 10.82
N ARG A 412 -20.59 3.09 11.29
CA ARG A 412 -20.68 1.81 12.00
C ARG A 412 -21.22 1.94 13.42
N SER A 413 -20.64 2.85 14.18
CA SER A 413 -20.79 2.94 15.63
C SER A 413 -21.45 4.22 16.10
N GLY A 414 -21.63 5.21 15.24
CA GLY A 414 -22.03 6.57 15.62
C GLY A 414 -20.93 7.34 16.35
N ARG A 415 -19.72 6.78 16.44
CA ARG A 415 -18.57 7.38 17.11
C ARG A 415 -17.47 7.60 16.09
N PRO A 416 -17.06 8.84 15.83
CA PRO A 416 -15.93 9.11 14.96
C PRO A 416 -14.63 8.61 15.61
N THR A 417 -13.66 8.22 14.79
CA THR A 417 -12.32 7.93 15.28
C THR A 417 -11.67 9.18 15.86
N SER A 418 -10.95 9.05 16.98
CA SER A 418 -10.10 10.12 17.51
C SER A 418 -8.89 10.35 16.57
N MET A 419 -8.22 11.51 16.72
CA MET A 419 -6.92 11.74 16.06
C MET A 419 -5.95 10.61 16.39
N GLY A 420 -5.36 9.99 15.37
CA GLY A 420 -4.55 8.77 15.51
C GLY A 420 -5.37 7.49 15.69
N GLY A 421 -6.68 7.55 15.43
CA GLY A 421 -7.56 6.39 15.47
C GLY A 421 -7.30 5.40 14.36
N LEU A 422 -7.65 4.15 14.63
CA LEU A 422 -7.40 2.99 13.80
C LEU A 422 -8.12 3.07 12.46
N TYR A 423 -7.50 2.50 11.44
CA TYR A 423 -8.10 2.38 10.13
C TYR A 423 -9.21 1.32 10.14
N GLU A 424 -10.38 1.72 9.69
CA GLU A 424 -11.48 0.80 9.45
C GLU A 424 -11.65 0.58 7.93
N PRO A 425 -11.36 -0.63 7.42
CA PRO A 425 -11.51 -0.91 6.00
C PRO A 425 -12.96 -0.89 5.56
N VAL A 426 -13.22 -0.54 4.30
CA VAL A 426 -14.58 -0.55 3.73
C VAL A 426 -15.20 -1.95 3.84
N SER A 427 -14.44 -3.02 3.54
CA SER A 427 -14.96 -4.38 3.61
C SER A 427 -13.94 -5.45 4.04
N GLY A 428 -12.65 -5.17 4.06
CA GLY A 428 -11.59 -6.17 4.29
C GLY A 428 -11.55 -7.32 3.27
N MET A 429 -12.29 -7.22 2.17
CA MET A 429 -12.42 -8.22 1.10
C MET A 429 -12.17 -7.58 -0.27
N PRO A 430 -11.63 -8.31 -1.25
CA PRO A 430 -11.42 -7.78 -2.60
C PRO A 430 -12.76 -7.50 -3.32
N VAL A 431 -12.70 -6.68 -4.37
CA VAL A 431 -13.83 -6.44 -5.27
C VAL A 431 -14.32 -7.76 -5.87
N GLY A 432 -15.64 -7.90 -5.99
CA GLY A 432 -16.33 -9.17 -6.31
C GLY A 432 -16.67 -10.00 -5.08
N LYS A 433 -16.07 -9.71 -3.91
CA LYS A 433 -16.38 -10.31 -2.62
C LYS A 433 -16.64 -9.26 -1.52
N ALA A 434 -16.58 -7.97 -1.83
CA ALA A 434 -16.77 -6.89 -0.85
C ALA A 434 -18.13 -7.01 -0.15
N ALA A 435 -19.17 -7.40 -0.90
CA ALA A 435 -20.50 -7.66 -0.40
C ALA A 435 -20.64 -8.91 0.50
N SER A 436 -19.63 -9.79 0.53
CA SER A 436 -19.63 -11.00 1.37
C SER A 436 -19.00 -10.75 2.75
N SER A 437 -18.66 -9.50 3.06
CA SER A 437 -18.10 -9.12 4.35
C SER A 437 -19.12 -9.35 5.46
N ASN A 438 -18.74 -10.08 6.51
CA ASN A 438 -19.60 -10.32 7.68
C ASN A 438 -19.74 -9.10 8.60
N TYR A 439 -19.05 -8.00 8.29
CA TYR A 439 -19.03 -6.80 9.15
C TYR A 439 -20.30 -5.98 9.08
N PHE A 440 -21.08 -6.03 7.95
CA PHE A 440 -22.29 -5.21 7.77
C PHE A 440 -23.34 -5.89 6.91
N PRO A 441 -24.61 -5.48 7.10
CA PRO A 441 -25.60 -5.64 6.05
C PRO A 441 -25.14 -4.88 4.79
N THR A 442 -24.88 -5.60 3.73
CA THR A 442 -24.37 -5.10 2.46
C THR A 442 -25.16 -3.93 1.91
N GLU A 443 -26.48 -3.97 2.08
CA GLU A 443 -27.38 -2.95 1.60
C GLU A 443 -27.20 -1.60 2.31
N GLN A 444 -26.94 -1.61 3.63
CA GLN A 444 -26.68 -0.37 4.39
C GLN A 444 -25.35 0.27 3.94
N LEU A 445 -24.31 -0.53 3.75
CA LEU A 445 -23.03 -0.05 3.26
C LEU A 445 -23.14 0.45 1.81
N GLY A 446 -23.96 -0.20 0.97
CA GLY A 446 -24.27 0.28 -0.37
C GLY A 446 -24.95 1.64 -0.38
N ARG A 447 -25.87 1.88 0.58
CA ARG A 447 -26.52 3.20 0.74
C ARG A 447 -25.52 4.28 1.19
N LEU A 448 -24.52 3.96 2.00
CA LEU A 448 -23.40 4.87 2.23
C LEU A 448 -22.69 5.23 0.91
N GLY A 449 -22.41 4.22 0.06
CA GLY A 449 -21.83 4.44 -1.28
C GLY A 449 -22.70 5.38 -2.14
N ILE A 450 -24.03 5.24 -2.09
CA ILE A 450 -24.96 6.15 -2.79
C ILE A 450 -24.82 7.57 -2.23
N VAL A 451 -24.80 7.76 -0.92
CA VAL A 451 -24.60 9.08 -0.32
C VAL A 451 -23.30 9.72 -0.80
N ILE A 452 -22.19 8.98 -0.78
CA ILE A 452 -20.90 9.48 -1.28
C ILE A 452 -20.99 9.83 -2.78
N SER A 453 -21.69 9.02 -3.59
CA SER A 453 -21.93 9.32 -5.01
C SER A 453 -22.72 10.62 -5.22
N LEU A 454 -23.78 10.86 -4.43
CA LEU A 454 -24.58 12.09 -4.50
C LEU A 454 -23.76 13.31 -4.04
N LEU A 455 -22.94 13.15 -3.00
CA LEU A 455 -22.03 14.20 -2.54
C LEU A 455 -20.99 14.55 -3.62
N ALA A 456 -20.41 13.55 -4.25
CA ALA A 456 -19.45 13.72 -5.35
C ALA A 456 -20.11 14.42 -6.56
N ARG A 457 -21.34 14.05 -6.88
CA ARG A 457 -22.11 14.70 -7.96
C ARG A 457 -22.35 16.18 -7.68
N GLY A 458 -22.83 16.52 -6.49
CA GLY A 458 -23.11 17.90 -6.13
C GLY A 458 -21.85 18.78 -6.09
N ASP A 459 -20.73 18.20 -5.68
CA ASP A 459 -19.43 18.85 -5.72
C ASP A 459 -18.95 19.09 -7.18
N ALA A 460 -19.14 18.11 -8.06
CA ALA A 460 -18.82 18.24 -9.49
C ALA A 460 -19.72 19.27 -10.21
N GLU A 461 -20.98 19.39 -9.81
CA GLU A 461 -21.94 20.37 -10.33
C GLU A 461 -21.83 21.76 -9.65
N ASN A 462 -20.88 21.95 -8.73
CA ASN A 462 -20.70 23.17 -7.91
C ASN A 462 -21.92 23.55 -7.04
N ALA A 463 -22.73 22.56 -6.64
CA ALA A 463 -23.82 22.77 -5.70
C ALA A 463 -23.30 22.97 -4.27
N TRP A 464 -22.19 22.34 -3.92
CA TRP A 464 -21.44 22.47 -2.66
C TRP A 464 -19.98 22.02 -2.84
N VAL A 465 -19.16 22.31 -1.84
CA VAL A 465 -17.84 21.67 -1.65
C VAL A 465 -17.95 20.69 -0.49
N ALA A 466 -17.65 19.41 -0.73
CA ALA A 466 -17.72 18.37 0.27
C ALA A 466 -16.32 18.07 0.85
N ARG A 467 -16.18 18.10 2.19
CA ARG A 467 -14.93 17.78 2.91
C ARG A 467 -15.24 17.01 4.19
N THR A 468 -14.34 16.15 4.63
CA THR A 468 -14.42 15.56 5.97
C THR A 468 -14.07 16.60 7.03
N ALA A 469 -14.78 16.62 8.15
CA ALA A 469 -14.46 17.48 9.27
C ALA A 469 -13.10 17.09 9.87
N PRO A 470 -12.23 18.07 10.25
CA PRO A 470 -10.97 17.76 10.90
C PRO A 470 -11.19 16.94 12.19
N PRO A 471 -10.36 15.92 12.47
CA PRO A 471 -10.52 15.05 13.66
C PRO A 471 -10.53 15.81 15.00
N ALA A 472 -9.81 16.93 15.08
CA ALA A 472 -9.76 17.76 16.29
C ALA A 472 -10.95 18.73 16.44
N SER A 473 -11.87 18.78 15.47
CA SER A 473 -13.01 19.67 15.51
C SER A 473 -14.18 19.07 16.29
N VAL A 474 -15.07 19.93 16.82
CA VAL A 474 -16.34 19.50 17.42
C VAL A 474 -17.23 18.76 16.41
N ALA A 475 -17.05 19.05 15.12
CA ALA A 475 -17.78 18.40 14.03
C ALA A 475 -17.16 17.07 13.57
N ASN A 476 -16.19 16.53 14.29
CA ASN A 476 -15.56 15.25 13.94
C ASN A 476 -16.61 14.17 13.65
N GLY A 477 -16.41 13.42 12.57
CA GLY A 477 -17.37 12.42 12.09
C GLY A 477 -18.38 12.95 11.06
N ALA A 478 -18.47 14.27 10.87
CA ALA A 478 -19.29 14.86 9.84
C ALA A 478 -18.57 14.98 8.50
N ILE A 479 -19.34 14.94 7.42
CA ILE A 479 -18.95 15.48 6.12
C ILE A 479 -19.48 16.93 6.09
N LEU A 480 -18.58 17.88 5.94
CA LEU A 480 -18.91 19.30 5.82
C LEU A 480 -19.30 19.58 4.37
N LEU A 481 -20.46 20.24 4.20
CA LEU A 481 -20.96 20.66 2.90
C LEU A 481 -21.03 22.19 2.90
N GLU A 482 -20.15 22.83 2.13
CA GLU A 482 -20.09 24.28 2.01
C GLU A 482 -20.76 24.70 0.70
N ALA A 483 -21.94 25.33 0.79
CA ALA A 483 -22.62 25.99 -0.30
C ALA A 483 -22.48 27.52 -0.18
N ALA A 484 -22.90 28.28 -1.19
CA ALA A 484 -22.68 29.72 -1.26
C ALA A 484 -23.19 30.50 -0.03
N ASP A 485 -24.26 30.02 0.61
CA ASP A 485 -24.96 30.68 1.73
C ASP A 485 -25.07 29.82 2.99
N LYS A 486 -24.56 28.57 2.96
CA LYS A 486 -24.73 27.63 4.06
C LYS A 486 -23.51 26.75 4.25
N SER A 487 -23.25 26.38 5.51
CA SER A 487 -22.32 25.31 5.88
C SER A 487 -23.10 24.26 6.67
N LEU A 488 -23.18 23.04 6.16
CA LEU A 488 -23.91 21.94 6.78
C LEU A 488 -22.98 20.83 7.25
N ARG A 489 -23.38 20.15 8.30
CA ARG A 489 -22.72 18.97 8.84
C ARG A 489 -23.56 17.74 8.55
N LEU A 490 -23.08 16.85 7.70
CA LEU A 490 -23.76 15.63 7.31
C LEU A 490 -23.11 14.43 8.01
N PHE A 491 -23.92 13.71 8.79
CA PHE A 491 -23.53 12.43 9.41
C PHE A 491 -24.26 11.29 8.71
N VAL A 492 -23.56 10.18 8.47
CA VAL A 492 -24.16 8.96 7.93
C VAL A 492 -24.08 7.86 8.98
N VAL A 493 -25.22 7.25 9.31
CA VAL A 493 -25.28 6.16 10.31
C VAL A 493 -25.98 4.93 9.73
N LYS A 494 -25.50 3.73 10.09
CA LYS A 494 -26.04 2.48 9.56
C LYS A 494 -27.43 2.17 10.09
N ASP A 495 -27.70 2.44 11.39
CA ASP A 495 -28.92 2.06 12.09
C ASP A 495 -29.22 2.97 13.29
N GLU A 496 -30.29 2.62 14.04
CA GLU A 496 -30.73 3.35 15.22
C GLU A 496 -29.70 3.33 16.36
N GLU A 497 -28.95 2.25 16.53
CA GLU A 497 -27.93 2.14 17.58
C GLU A 497 -26.78 3.11 17.32
N ALA A 498 -26.25 3.14 16.09
CA ALA A 498 -25.23 4.10 15.69
C ALA A 498 -25.71 5.55 15.84
N TRP A 499 -26.98 5.84 15.47
CA TRP A 499 -27.55 7.17 15.67
C TRP A 499 -27.65 7.55 17.14
N GLN A 500 -28.07 6.63 18.02
CA GLN A 500 -28.15 6.89 19.47
C GLN A 500 -26.79 7.23 20.06
N GLN A 501 -25.72 6.55 19.60
CA GLN A 501 -24.36 6.88 20.03
C GLN A 501 -23.92 8.26 19.51
N LEU A 502 -24.19 8.56 18.24
CA LEU A 502 -23.93 9.89 17.66
C LEU A 502 -24.64 10.99 18.45
N ALA A 503 -25.90 10.77 18.81
CA ALA A 503 -26.72 11.72 19.57
C ALA A 503 -26.18 12.02 20.99
N THR A 504 -25.25 11.21 21.50
CA THR A 504 -24.55 11.46 22.78
C THR A 504 -23.19 12.12 22.60
N SER A 505 -22.75 12.37 21.36
CA SER A 505 -21.45 13.00 21.08
C SER A 505 -21.51 14.52 21.20
N ASP A 506 -20.41 15.14 21.60
CA ASP A 506 -20.30 16.61 21.72
C ASP A 506 -20.48 17.34 20.37
N GLY A 507 -20.28 16.64 19.26
CA GLY A 507 -20.39 17.19 17.90
C GLY A 507 -21.81 17.23 17.34
N TYR A 508 -22.80 16.68 18.04
CA TYR A 508 -24.17 16.55 17.59
C TYR A 508 -25.12 17.35 18.48
N ASP A 509 -25.98 18.17 17.88
CA ASP A 509 -27.08 18.88 18.55
C ASP A 509 -28.36 18.71 17.73
N GLU A 510 -29.34 17.99 18.28
CA GLU A 510 -30.66 17.77 17.66
C GLU A 510 -31.39 19.07 17.35
N THR A 511 -31.07 20.16 18.02
CA THR A 511 -31.70 21.48 17.81
C THR A 511 -31.04 22.33 16.73
N ASP A 512 -29.86 21.86 16.21
CA ASP A 512 -29.11 22.59 15.21
C ASP A 512 -29.69 22.34 13.79
N PRO A 513 -30.18 23.39 13.10
CA PRO A 513 -30.75 23.26 11.76
C PRO A 513 -29.71 22.99 10.66
N ASP A 514 -28.43 23.16 10.98
CA ASP A 514 -27.32 22.94 10.04
C ASP A 514 -26.76 21.51 10.11
N ILE A 515 -27.47 20.60 10.84
CA ILE A 515 -27.12 19.18 10.89
C ILE A 515 -28.10 18.37 10.01
N ILE A 516 -27.52 17.46 9.24
CA ILE A 516 -28.20 16.42 8.47
C ILE A 516 -27.75 15.07 8.96
N VAL A 517 -28.69 14.21 9.38
CA VAL A 517 -28.39 12.79 9.69
C VAL A 517 -28.99 11.90 8.60
N VAL A 518 -28.13 11.17 7.93
CA VAL A 518 -28.53 10.21 6.90
C VAL A 518 -28.55 8.81 7.51
N HIS A 519 -29.72 8.18 7.53
CA HIS A 519 -29.93 6.83 8.00
C HIS A 519 -29.88 5.86 6.83
N ALA A 520 -28.85 5.01 6.78
CA ALA A 520 -28.72 3.98 5.75
C ALA A 520 -29.70 2.80 5.96
N GLY A 521 -30.09 2.55 7.21
CA GLY A 521 -31.09 1.56 7.59
C GLY A 521 -32.52 2.10 7.58
N SER A 522 -33.37 1.53 8.44
CA SER A 522 -34.73 1.98 8.65
C SER A 522 -34.80 3.27 9.48
N ALA A 523 -35.89 4.00 9.36
CA ALA A 523 -36.13 5.18 10.18
C ALA A 523 -36.03 4.86 11.68
N PRO A 524 -35.42 5.76 12.47
CA PRO A 524 -35.34 5.58 13.92
C PRO A 524 -36.75 5.47 14.53
N ARG A 525 -36.92 4.59 15.51
CA ARG A 525 -38.15 4.47 16.27
C ARG A 525 -38.38 5.80 16.97
N LYS A 526 -39.47 6.45 16.68
CA LYS A 526 -39.79 7.80 17.07
C LYS A 526 -39.44 8.15 18.53
N SER A 527 -38.59 9.13 18.72
CA SER A 527 -38.80 10.05 19.84
C SER A 527 -40.11 10.78 19.59
N LYS A 528 -40.91 11.02 20.65
CA LYS A 528 -42.26 11.60 20.56
C LYS A 528 -42.29 13.02 19.93
N ARG A 529 -41.22 13.54 19.38
CA ARG A 529 -41.01 14.88 18.86
C ARG A 529 -40.59 14.98 17.39
N SER A 530 -40.38 13.86 16.68
CA SER A 530 -39.99 13.92 15.27
C SER A 530 -41.24 13.85 14.37
N PRO A 531 -41.57 14.90 13.59
CA PRO A 531 -42.72 14.87 12.69
C PRO A 531 -42.43 14.01 11.47
N ARG A 532 -43.43 13.23 11.08
CA ARG A 532 -43.55 12.75 9.71
C ARG A 532 -43.82 13.95 8.82
N SER A 533 -42.88 14.48 8.08
CA SER A 533 -43.31 15.20 6.90
C SER A 533 -42.18 15.43 5.91
N ARG A 534 -42.46 15.12 4.66
CA ARG A 534 -41.80 15.52 3.43
C ARG A 534 -41.83 17.04 3.20
N LYS A 535 -42.37 17.85 4.09
CA LYS A 535 -42.46 19.30 3.94
C LYS A 535 -41.81 19.99 5.14
N ARG A 536 -40.75 20.69 4.87
CA ARG A 536 -40.09 21.63 5.76
C ARG A 536 -41.04 22.80 6.02
N THR A 537 -41.85 22.74 7.06
CA THR A 537 -42.58 23.87 7.58
C THR A 537 -42.15 24.10 9.02
N GLY A 538 -41.26 25.07 9.23
CA GLY A 538 -40.96 25.62 10.54
C GLY A 538 -40.14 24.77 11.50
N HIS A 539 -39.26 23.87 11.04
CA HIS A 539 -38.37 23.12 11.91
C HIS A 539 -37.10 23.88 12.25
N VAL A 540 -36.95 24.13 13.53
CA VAL A 540 -35.68 24.52 14.19
C VAL A 540 -35.08 23.22 14.71
N GLY A 541 -34.16 22.57 13.96
CA GLY A 541 -33.47 21.37 14.41
C GLY A 541 -32.91 20.51 13.27
N ALA A 542 -32.11 19.46 13.63
CA ALA A 542 -31.45 18.56 12.72
C ALA A 542 -32.42 17.88 11.72
N ALA A 543 -32.02 17.78 10.46
CA ALA A 543 -32.79 17.09 9.43
C ALA A 543 -32.39 15.59 9.38
N HIS A 544 -33.41 14.73 9.29
CA HIS A 544 -33.20 13.27 9.17
C HIS A 544 -33.65 12.77 7.81
N LEU A 545 -32.73 12.13 7.08
CA LEU A 545 -32.97 11.53 5.77
C LEU A 545 -32.86 10.01 5.88
N VAL A 546 -33.84 9.28 5.40
CA VAL A 546 -33.86 7.82 5.42
C VAL A 546 -33.60 7.29 4.01
N MET A 547 -32.38 6.82 3.75
CA MET A 547 -31.97 6.37 2.41
C MET A 547 -32.79 5.19 1.88
N ALA A 548 -33.29 4.32 2.75
CA ALA A 548 -34.16 3.22 2.33
C ALA A 548 -35.44 3.71 1.63
N ALA A 549 -36.03 4.83 2.09
CA ALA A 549 -37.20 5.41 1.44
C ALA A 549 -36.82 6.16 0.16
N VAL A 550 -35.75 6.94 0.21
CA VAL A 550 -35.29 7.72 -0.94
C VAL A 550 -34.89 6.78 -2.11
N CYS A 551 -34.17 5.72 -1.83
CA CYS A 551 -33.76 4.73 -2.86
C CYS A 551 -34.97 3.91 -3.40
N GLY A 552 -36.00 3.69 -2.59
CA GLY A 552 -37.20 2.94 -2.99
C GLY A 552 -38.18 3.75 -3.85
N ASP A 553 -38.23 5.08 -3.65
CA ASP A 553 -39.16 5.99 -4.32
C ASP A 553 -38.55 6.64 -5.59
N ALA A 554 -37.23 6.62 -5.77
CA ALA A 554 -36.55 7.26 -6.90
C ALA A 554 -36.80 6.53 -8.24
N GLU A 555 -37.16 7.26 -9.28
CA GLU A 555 -37.39 6.77 -10.64
C GLU A 555 -36.14 6.91 -11.54
N CYS A 556 -35.24 7.84 -11.20
CA CYS A 556 -33.96 8.04 -11.88
C CYS A 556 -32.89 8.62 -10.93
N ALA A 557 -31.64 8.69 -11.37
CA ALA A 557 -30.54 9.23 -10.57
C ALA A 557 -30.69 10.75 -10.31
N ASP A 558 -31.38 11.46 -11.19
CA ASP A 558 -31.67 12.90 -11.03
C ASP A 558 -32.71 13.14 -9.94
N ASP A 559 -33.78 12.33 -9.88
CA ASP A 559 -34.77 12.38 -8.80
C ASP A 559 -34.12 12.08 -7.45
N LEU A 560 -33.27 11.06 -7.38
CA LEU A 560 -32.51 10.70 -6.18
C LEU A 560 -31.65 11.89 -5.69
N PHE A 561 -30.99 12.58 -6.60
CA PHE A 561 -30.16 13.74 -6.31
C PHE A 561 -31.00 14.97 -5.88
N ASP A 562 -32.11 15.21 -6.55
CA ASP A 562 -33.02 16.31 -6.21
C ASP A 562 -33.72 16.12 -4.86
N GLU A 563 -34.12 14.88 -4.54
CA GLU A 563 -34.64 14.57 -3.20
C GLU A 563 -33.57 14.77 -2.12
N PHE A 564 -32.34 14.38 -2.40
CA PHE A 564 -31.22 14.59 -1.48
C PHE A 564 -30.95 16.09 -1.26
N LYS A 565 -30.93 16.90 -2.34
CA LYS A 565 -30.78 18.36 -2.25
C LYS A 565 -31.92 18.99 -1.45
N GLN A 566 -33.15 18.59 -1.72
CA GLN A 566 -34.32 19.11 -1.03
C GLN A 566 -34.28 18.79 0.48
N ALA A 567 -33.94 17.56 0.84
CA ALA A 567 -33.80 17.13 2.23
C ALA A 567 -32.69 17.90 2.96
N GLY A 568 -31.60 18.18 2.29
CA GLY A 568 -30.47 18.99 2.80
C GLY A 568 -30.73 20.49 2.79
N GLY A 569 -31.79 20.95 2.13
CA GLY A 569 -32.08 22.38 1.99
C GLY A 569 -31.11 23.13 1.07
N PHE A 570 -30.56 22.45 0.06
CA PHE A 570 -29.69 22.99 -1.00
C PHE A 570 -30.49 23.44 -2.26
N ALA A 571 -31.80 23.28 -2.23
CA ALA A 571 -32.69 23.64 -3.33
C ALA A 571 -33.01 25.16 -3.36
#